data_fad6a5314d0ced9a9e9593531c999d62
#
_entry.id   fad6a5314d0ced9a9e9593531c999d62
#
_cell.length_a   1.000
_cell.length_b   1.000
_cell.length_c   1.000
_cell.angle_alpha   90.00
_cell.angle_beta   90.00
_cell.angle_gamma   90.00
#
_symmetry.space_group_name_H-M   'P 1'
#
loop_
_entity.id
_entity.type
_entity.pdbx_description
1 polymer ?
#
loop_
_entity_poly.entity_id
_entity_poly.type
_entity_poly.pdbx_seq_one_letter_code
_entity_poly.pdbx_strand_id
1 'polypeptide(L)'
;MTERFKNWKYPIIKERKMTKYNWVVQNSKHLKLGYKTDIGAFTYINAKNGVVIEDHVQIGSHCSIYSISTIDGKEGPVVLKKNAHLGSHSIVLPGVTIGENSIIGAFSLVKKNIPANCIAFGIPAKVIKRLKRQ
;
A
#
# COMPACT_ATOMS: atom_id res chain seq x y z
N MET A 1 -7.06 -14.00 11.82
CA MET A 1 -5.93 -13.16 11.35
C MET A 1 -4.59 -13.59 11.93
N THR A 2 -4.56 -13.97 13.18
CA THR A 2 -3.31 -14.36 13.83
C THR A 2 -2.65 -15.58 13.19
N GLU A 3 -3.44 -16.58 12.76
CA GLU A 3 -2.89 -17.77 12.11
C GLU A 3 -2.16 -17.44 10.80
N ARG A 4 -2.69 -16.50 10.04
CA ARG A 4 -2.14 -16.11 8.75
C ARG A 4 -0.68 -15.63 8.86
N PHE A 5 -0.34 -14.98 9.98
CA PHE A 5 0.98 -14.40 10.16
C PHE A 5 1.84 -15.14 11.17
N LYS A 6 1.41 -16.31 11.62
CA LYS A 6 2.10 -17.06 12.66
C LYS A 6 3.57 -17.34 12.34
N ASN A 7 3.85 -17.69 11.10
CA ASN A 7 5.21 -17.99 10.64
C ASN A 7 5.73 -16.93 9.68
N TRP A 8 5.24 -15.70 9.81
CA TRP A 8 5.62 -14.62 8.92
C TRP A 8 7.10 -14.27 9.07
N LYS A 9 7.74 -14.05 7.94
CA LYS A 9 9.13 -13.58 7.87
C LYS A 9 9.22 -12.45 6.87
N TYR A 10 10.19 -11.56 7.09
CA TYR A 10 10.45 -10.53 6.10
C TYR A 10 10.75 -11.15 4.75
N PRO A 11 10.09 -10.68 3.69
CA PRO A 11 10.40 -11.16 2.36
C PRO A 11 11.79 -10.72 1.93
N ILE A 12 12.42 -11.52 1.09
CA ILE A 12 13.68 -11.14 0.46
C ILE A 12 13.32 -10.31 -0.77
N ILE A 13 13.74 -9.04 -0.76
CA ILE A 13 13.42 -8.09 -1.83
C ILE A 13 14.68 -7.78 -2.60
N LYS A 14 14.65 -8.04 -3.91
CA LYS A 14 15.73 -7.69 -4.83
C LYS A 14 15.19 -6.70 -5.85
N GLU A 15 16.03 -5.73 -6.21
CA GLU A 15 15.65 -4.67 -7.13
C GLU A 15 15.06 -5.23 -8.43
N ARG A 16 13.83 -4.82 -8.76
CA ARG A 16 13.11 -5.18 -10.00
C ARG A 16 12.91 -6.67 -10.20
N LYS A 17 13.01 -7.47 -9.15
CA LYS A 17 12.80 -8.92 -9.23
C LYS A 17 11.56 -9.30 -8.45
N MET A 18 10.77 -10.21 -9.00
CA MET A 18 9.63 -10.75 -8.26
C MET A 18 10.08 -11.41 -6.98
N THR A 19 9.40 -11.12 -5.89
CA THR A 19 9.61 -11.83 -4.64
C THR A 19 9.03 -13.25 -4.74
N LYS A 20 9.32 -14.05 -3.74
CA LYS A 20 8.70 -15.37 -3.57
C LYS A 20 7.16 -15.31 -3.65
N TYR A 21 6.57 -14.16 -3.33
CA TYR A 21 5.12 -13.96 -3.30
C TYR A 21 4.60 -13.24 -4.55
N ASN A 22 5.43 -13.12 -5.58
CA ASN A 22 5.07 -12.57 -6.88
C ASN A 22 4.72 -11.08 -6.88
N TRP A 23 5.36 -10.29 -6.04
CA TRP A 23 5.28 -8.83 -6.14
C TRP A 23 6.67 -8.24 -6.34
N VAL A 24 6.74 -7.01 -6.83
CA VAL A 24 8.01 -6.43 -7.30
C VAL A 24 8.14 -4.98 -6.84
N VAL A 25 9.39 -4.58 -6.54
CA VAL A 25 9.70 -3.20 -6.15
C VAL A 25 10.77 -2.64 -7.07
N GLN A 26 10.56 -1.42 -7.52
CA GLN A 26 11.56 -0.62 -8.18
C GLN A 26 12.04 0.45 -7.20
N ASN A 27 13.35 0.70 -7.16
CA ASN A 27 14.02 1.56 -6.17
C ASN A 27 13.83 1.02 -4.74
N SER A 28 14.09 -0.27 -4.59
CA SER A 28 13.79 -1.01 -3.36
C SER A 28 14.52 -0.49 -2.13
N LYS A 29 15.68 0.17 -2.30
CA LYS A 29 16.41 0.75 -1.18
C LYS A 29 15.64 1.86 -0.45
N HIS A 30 14.63 2.43 -1.10
CA HIS A 30 13.80 3.47 -0.51
C HIS A 30 12.44 2.95 -0.01
N LEU A 31 12.27 1.64 0.00
CA LEU A 31 11.09 1.01 0.61
C LEU A 31 11.40 0.67 2.06
N LYS A 32 10.52 1.09 2.96
CA LYS A 32 10.53 0.63 4.35
C LYS A 32 9.31 -0.24 4.56
N LEU A 33 9.55 -1.49 4.91
CA LEU A 33 8.48 -2.48 5.08
C LEU A 33 8.41 -2.92 6.53
N GLY A 34 7.25 -2.73 7.14
CA GLY A 34 6.96 -3.16 8.49
C GLY A 34 6.78 -4.67 8.59
N TYR A 35 6.58 -5.16 9.81
CA TYR A 35 6.45 -6.58 10.04
C TYR A 35 4.99 -7.03 9.94
N LYS A 36 4.81 -8.31 9.67
CA LYS A 36 3.48 -8.94 9.53
C LYS A 36 2.60 -8.19 8.52
N THR A 37 3.21 -7.83 7.40
CA THR A 37 2.54 -7.22 6.27
C THR A 37 2.19 -8.29 5.25
N ASP A 38 1.21 -8.00 4.41
CA ASP A 38 0.79 -8.91 3.36
C ASP A 38 0.63 -8.12 2.06
N ILE A 39 1.40 -8.51 1.06
CA ILE A 39 1.36 -7.84 -0.25
C ILE A 39 0.95 -8.88 -1.29
N GLY A 40 -0.16 -8.64 -1.94
CA GLY A 40 -0.73 -9.57 -2.90
C GLY A 40 0.08 -9.70 -4.18
N ALA A 41 -0.12 -10.82 -4.86
CA ALA A 41 0.59 -11.13 -6.10
C ALA A 41 0.36 -10.05 -7.16
N PHE A 42 1.40 -9.78 -7.93
CA PHE A 42 1.41 -8.83 -9.06
C PHE A 42 1.21 -7.38 -8.65
N THR A 43 1.46 -7.08 -7.37
CA THR A 43 1.55 -5.70 -6.92
C THR A 43 2.88 -5.11 -7.36
N TYR A 44 2.84 -3.88 -7.85
CA TYR A 44 4.02 -3.14 -8.26
C TYR A 44 4.21 -1.93 -7.35
N ILE A 45 5.42 -1.74 -6.84
CA ILE A 45 5.75 -0.60 -5.99
C ILE A 45 6.93 0.15 -6.60
N ASN A 46 6.76 1.45 -6.87
CA ASN A 46 7.88 2.30 -7.24
C ASN A 46 8.20 3.22 -6.07
N ALA A 47 9.32 2.97 -5.42
CA ALA A 47 9.70 3.64 -4.19
C ALA A 47 10.75 4.75 -4.38
N LYS A 48 10.90 5.29 -5.59
CA LYS A 48 11.94 6.28 -5.87
C LYS A 48 11.96 7.42 -4.87
N ASN A 49 10.82 7.95 -4.49
CA ASN A 49 10.71 9.06 -3.55
C ASN A 49 10.28 8.61 -2.15
N GLY A 50 10.41 7.33 -1.88
CA GLY A 50 10.10 6.75 -0.59
C GLY A 50 8.69 6.14 -0.55
N VAL A 51 8.62 4.90 -0.12
CA VAL A 51 7.37 4.23 0.23
C VAL A 51 7.55 3.60 1.60
N VAL A 52 6.66 3.92 2.53
CA VAL A 52 6.64 3.32 3.86
C VAL A 52 5.37 2.51 3.99
N ILE A 53 5.53 1.24 4.27
CA ILE A 53 4.42 0.33 4.57
C ILE A 53 4.61 -0.11 6.00
N GLU A 54 3.75 0.40 6.88
CA GLU A 54 3.89 0.13 8.31
C GLU A 54 3.37 -1.26 8.69
N ASP A 55 3.52 -1.61 9.97
CA ASP A 55 3.17 -2.94 10.45
C ASP A 55 1.71 -3.28 10.17
N HIS A 56 1.46 -4.56 9.88
CA HIS A 56 0.12 -5.12 9.70
C HIS A 56 -0.67 -4.57 8.51
N VAL A 57 -0.03 -3.82 7.62
CA VAL A 57 -0.67 -3.36 6.39
C VAL A 57 -0.94 -4.56 5.48
N GLN A 58 -2.12 -4.58 4.89
CA GLN A 58 -2.49 -5.59 3.90
C GLN A 58 -2.79 -4.93 2.58
N ILE A 59 -2.19 -5.44 1.52
CA ILE A 59 -2.36 -4.94 0.16
C ILE A 59 -2.85 -6.10 -0.69
N GLY A 60 -3.97 -5.91 -1.37
CA GLY A 60 -4.53 -6.91 -2.26
C GLY A 60 -3.66 -7.11 -3.50
N SER A 61 -4.01 -8.10 -4.30
CA SER A 61 -3.28 -8.40 -5.53
C SER A 61 -3.46 -7.29 -6.57
N HIS A 62 -2.51 -7.21 -7.50
CA HIS A 62 -2.59 -6.32 -8.67
C HIS A 62 -2.73 -4.83 -8.29
N CYS A 63 -2.17 -4.43 -7.17
CA CYS A 63 -2.13 -3.03 -6.80
C CYS A 63 -0.91 -2.35 -7.40
N SER A 64 -0.99 -1.02 -7.56
CA SER A 64 0.16 -0.22 -7.98
C SER A 64 0.35 0.93 -7.02
N ILE A 65 1.56 1.06 -6.48
CA ILE A 65 1.91 2.11 -5.53
C ILE A 65 3.04 2.93 -6.14
N TYR A 66 2.76 4.20 -6.42
CA TYR A 66 3.70 5.08 -7.08
C TYR A 66 4.12 6.22 -6.17
N SER A 67 5.41 6.33 -5.85
CA SER A 67 5.98 7.54 -5.26
C SER A 67 6.45 8.51 -6.33
N ILE A 68 6.42 8.09 -7.58
CA ILE A 68 6.68 8.92 -8.75
C ILE A 68 5.78 8.47 -9.89
N SER A 69 5.26 9.43 -10.64
CA SER A 69 4.49 9.20 -11.85
C SER A 69 5.18 9.92 -13.00
N THR A 70 5.70 9.16 -13.97
CA THR A 70 6.37 9.75 -15.11
C THR A 70 5.40 10.30 -16.15
N ILE A 71 4.13 9.95 -16.05
CA ILE A 71 3.11 10.39 -16.99
C ILE A 71 2.82 11.89 -16.83
N ASP A 72 2.74 12.36 -15.61
CA ASP A 72 2.42 13.76 -15.30
C ASP A 72 3.49 14.45 -14.44
N GLY A 73 4.61 13.78 -14.20
CA GLY A 73 5.72 14.34 -13.45
C GLY A 73 5.50 14.51 -11.96
N LYS A 74 4.46 13.93 -11.39
CA LYS A 74 4.20 14.05 -9.95
C LYS A 74 5.13 13.16 -9.16
N GLU A 75 5.58 13.65 -8.00
CA GLU A 75 6.48 12.95 -7.10
C GLU A 75 6.07 13.22 -5.66
N GLY A 76 6.33 12.26 -4.79
CA GLY A 76 6.12 12.42 -3.36
C GLY A 76 6.09 11.09 -2.65
N PRO A 77 6.49 11.06 -1.37
CA PRO A 77 6.50 9.83 -0.61
C PRO A 77 5.08 9.30 -0.39
N VAL A 78 4.97 7.99 -0.33
CA VAL A 78 3.70 7.31 -0.03
C VAL A 78 3.85 6.62 1.32
N VAL A 79 2.84 6.76 2.18
CA VAL A 79 2.84 6.10 3.49
C VAL A 79 1.51 5.36 3.65
N LEU A 80 1.61 4.06 3.91
CA LEU A 80 0.47 3.26 4.33
C LEU A 80 0.66 2.98 5.81
N LYS A 81 -0.18 3.58 6.64
CA LYS A 81 0.00 3.51 8.09
C LYS A 81 -0.51 2.20 8.66
N LYS A 82 -0.11 1.94 9.90
CA LYS A 82 -0.37 0.68 10.59
C LYS A 82 -1.78 0.17 10.37
N ASN A 83 -1.87 -1.10 10.00
CA ASN A 83 -3.14 -1.80 9.80
C ASN A 83 -4.04 -1.22 8.71
N ALA A 84 -3.50 -0.41 7.80
CA ALA A 84 -4.26 0.03 6.63
C ALA A 84 -4.44 -1.15 5.67
N HIS A 85 -5.58 -1.19 5.00
CA HIS A 85 -5.89 -2.22 4.02
C HIS A 85 -6.17 -1.59 2.67
N LEU A 86 -5.51 -2.09 1.64
CA LEU A 86 -5.68 -1.61 0.27
C LEU A 86 -6.30 -2.73 -0.57
N GLY A 87 -7.52 -2.52 -1.05
CA GLY A 87 -8.23 -3.51 -1.85
C GLY A 87 -7.55 -3.77 -3.18
N SER A 88 -7.74 -4.97 -3.73
CA SER A 88 -7.07 -5.39 -4.96
C SER A 88 -7.38 -4.47 -6.14
N HIS A 89 -6.45 -4.39 -7.08
CA HIS A 89 -6.53 -3.56 -8.27
C HIS A 89 -6.63 -2.05 -7.98
N SER A 90 -6.21 -1.62 -6.80
CA SER A 90 -6.20 -0.20 -6.45
C SER A 90 -4.87 0.44 -6.82
N ILE A 91 -4.91 1.75 -7.01
CA ILE A 91 -3.73 2.56 -7.34
C ILE A 91 -3.56 3.64 -6.29
N VAL A 92 -2.34 3.79 -5.79
CA VAL A 92 -1.98 4.88 -4.86
C VAL A 92 -1.01 5.80 -5.58
N LEU A 93 -1.35 7.07 -5.65
CA LEU A 93 -0.58 8.07 -6.38
C LEU A 93 0.44 8.77 -5.47
N PRO A 94 1.44 9.46 -6.07
CA PRO A 94 2.51 10.09 -5.27
C PRO A 94 2.00 11.07 -4.22
N GLY A 95 2.65 11.05 -3.07
CA GLY A 95 2.38 11.97 -1.98
C GLY A 95 1.24 11.57 -1.06
N VAL A 96 0.63 10.42 -1.28
CA VAL A 96 -0.55 9.99 -0.51
C VAL A 96 -0.16 9.29 0.78
N THR A 97 -0.84 9.63 1.87
CA THR A 97 -0.81 8.90 3.12
C THR A 97 -2.19 8.28 3.37
N ILE A 98 -2.20 6.96 3.58
CA ILE A 98 -3.42 6.25 4.00
C ILE A 98 -3.33 6.03 5.50
N GLY A 99 -4.31 6.56 6.25
CA GLY A 99 -4.28 6.57 7.70
C GLY A 99 -4.45 5.20 8.34
N GLU A 100 -4.11 5.11 9.63
CA GLU A 100 -4.19 3.86 10.39
C GLU A 100 -5.59 3.27 10.34
N ASN A 101 -5.65 1.96 10.23
CA ASN A 101 -6.88 1.17 10.27
C ASN A 101 -7.86 1.47 9.14
N SER A 102 -7.50 2.30 8.18
CA SER A 102 -8.41 2.63 7.08
C SER A 102 -8.43 1.52 6.04
N ILE A 103 -9.57 1.37 5.40
CA ILE A 103 -9.81 0.34 4.39
C ILE A 103 -10.15 1.03 3.08
N ILE A 104 -9.38 0.70 2.06
CA ILE A 104 -9.64 1.18 0.69
C ILE A 104 -10.30 0.05 -0.08
N GLY A 105 -11.48 0.29 -0.61
CA GLY A 105 -12.19 -0.70 -1.42
C GLY A 105 -11.46 -1.02 -2.71
N ALA A 106 -11.68 -2.22 -3.24
CA ALA A 106 -11.06 -2.66 -4.49
C ALA A 106 -11.37 -1.71 -5.65
N PHE A 107 -10.46 -1.63 -6.63
CA PHE A 107 -10.59 -0.78 -7.81
C PHE A 107 -10.70 0.70 -7.49
N SER A 108 -9.99 1.13 -6.47
CA SER A 108 -9.96 2.56 -6.10
C SER A 108 -8.72 3.26 -6.63
N LEU A 109 -8.86 4.55 -6.92
CA LEU A 109 -7.74 5.42 -7.25
C LEU A 109 -7.54 6.40 -6.10
N VAL A 110 -6.49 6.19 -5.30
CA VAL A 110 -6.21 7.02 -4.13
C VAL A 110 -5.25 8.12 -4.54
N LYS A 111 -5.76 9.33 -4.72
CA LYS A 111 -4.98 10.50 -5.13
C LYS A 111 -4.88 11.58 -4.07
N LYS A 112 -5.57 11.42 -2.94
CA LYS A 112 -5.52 12.33 -1.79
C LYS A 112 -5.37 11.51 -0.51
N ASN A 113 -4.86 12.14 0.54
CA ASN A 113 -4.72 11.49 1.83
C ASN A 113 -6.05 10.97 2.35
N ILE A 114 -6.01 9.79 2.95
CA ILE A 114 -7.18 9.17 3.60
C ILE A 114 -6.95 9.24 5.10
N PRO A 115 -7.90 9.80 5.86
CA PRO A 115 -7.77 9.85 7.32
C PRO A 115 -7.77 8.46 7.94
N ALA A 116 -7.34 8.36 9.18
CA ALA A 116 -7.39 7.12 9.95
C ALA A 116 -8.84 6.68 10.20
N ASN A 117 -9.02 5.39 10.38
CA ASN A 117 -10.29 4.78 10.80
C ASN A 117 -11.46 5.11 9.86
N CYS A 118 -11.21 5.01 8.56
CA CYS A 118 -12.22 5.26 7.52
C CYS A 118 -12.30 4.12 6.54
N ILE A 119 -13.45 4.04 5.86
CA ILE A 119 -13.56 3.29 4.61
C ILE A 119 -13.63 4.31 3.49
N ALA A 120 -12.79 4.16 2.48
CA ALA A 120 -12.79 5.00 1.29
C ALA A 120 -12.88 4.12 0.05
N PHE A 121 -13.46 4.64 -1.02
CA PHE A 121 -13.74 3.85 -2.20
C PHE A 121 -13.98 4.75 -3.40
N GLY A 122 -13.59 4.27 -4.56
CA GLY A 122 -13.96 4.90 -5.82
C GLY A 122 -12.80 5.44 -6.64
N ILE A 123 -13.15 6.07 -7.75
CA ILE A 123 -12.24 6.71 -8.71
C ILE A 123 -12.71 8.16 -8.90
N PRO A 124 -12.14 9.14 -8.19
CA PRO A 124 -11.17 9.00 -7.11
C PRO A 124 -11.79 8.47 -5.82
N ALA A 125 -10.97 7.86 -4.98
CA ALA A 125 -11.42 7.33 -3.70
C ALA A 125 -11.88 8.47 -2.79
N LYS A 126 -13.04 8.27 -2.17
CA LYS A 126 -13.63 9.22 -1.22
C LYS A 126 -14.07 8.46 0.02
N VAL A 127 -13.96 9.12 1.17
CA VAL A 127 -14.43 8.55 2.43
C VAL A 127 -15.93 8.36 2.36
N ILE A 128 -16.38 7.14 2.59
CA ILE A 128 -17.81 6.79 2.57
C ILE A 128 -18.33 6.42 3.95
N LYS A 129 -17.43 6.12 4.88
CA LYS A 129 -17.84 5.71 6.22
C LYS A 129 -16.69 5.90 7.21
N ARG A 130 -17.02 6.27 8.44
CA ARG A 130 -16.08 6.28 9.54
C ARG A 130 -16.20 4.97 10.33
N LEU A 131 -15.07 4.37 10.67
CA LEU A 131 -15.04 3.15 11.48
C LEU A 131 -15.04 3.53 12.96
N LYS A 132 -15.66 2.67 13.76
CA LYS A 132 -15.59 2.86 15.20
C LYS A 132 -14.19 2.53 15.66
N ARG A 133 -13.68 3.37 16.54
CA ARG A 133 -12.39 3.13 17.18
C ARG A 133 -12.50 1.95 18.13
N GLN A 134 -11.49 1.10 18.10
CA GLN A 134 -11.41 -0.02 19.04
C GLN A 134 -10.35 0.19 20.07
#